data_d78eecff73a05e35eef6dd74b7e0b5b1
#
_entry.id   d78eecff73a05e35eef6dd74b7e0b5b1
#
_cell.length_a   1.000
_cell.length_b   1.000
_cell.length_c   1.000
_cell.angle_alpha   90.00
_cell.angle_beta   90.00
_cell.angle_gamma   90.00
#
_symmetry.space_group_name_H-M   'P 1'
#
loop_
_entity.id
_entity.type
_entity.pdbx_description
1 polymer ?
#
loop_
_entity_poly.entity_id
_entity_poly.type
_entity_poly.pdbx_seq_one_letter_code
_entity_poly.pdbx_strand_id
1 'polypeptide(L)'
;MAGAGRGRLDRTHHRGDRVLLPRARETRDVLVVELRRLGAAISEVPAYQTKRVENGVERLRGALASGAVDAVTFTSSSTARNFAELFSEEERRAWRGRVTIASIGPITAATAAEYGLPTDVMPSEYTIPALARALADYFSRVPRRSGPRGRRSV
;
A
#
# COMPACT_ATOMS: atom_id res chain seq x y z
N MET A 1 -23.54 -3.69 -26.11
CA MET A 1 -23.27 -5.12 -25.86
C MET A 1 -21.82 -5.38 -26.22
N ALA A 2 -20.91 -5.27 -25.27
CA ALA A 2 -19.52 -5.66 -25.47
C ALA A 2 -19.16 -6.56 -24.28
N GLY A 3 -19.04 -7.87 -24.54
CA GLY A 3 -18.75 -8.90 -23.57
C GLY A 3 -17.32 -8.78 -23.08
N ALA A 4 -17.16 -8.70 -21.76
CA ALA A 4 -15.88 -8.83 -21.07
C ALA A 4 -15.39 -10.27 -21.29
N GLY A 5 -14.42 -10.47 -22.19
CA GLY A 5 -13.71 -11.71 -22.38
C GLY A 5 -12.93 -12.05 -21.11
N ARG A 6 -13.48 -12.91 -20.27
CA ARG A 6 -12.69 -13.62 -19.25
C ARG A 6 -11.74 -14.55 -20.02
N GLY A 7 -10.49 -14.14 -20.15
CA GLY A 7 -9.44 -15.00 -20.70
C GLY A 7 -9.39 -16.28 -19.88
N ARG A 8 -9.89 -17.35 -20.49
CA ARG A 8 -9.76 -18.71 -19.99
C ARG A 8 -8.29 -19.06 -20.10
N LEU A 9 -7.55 -19.04 -19.00
CA LEU A 9 -6.18 -19.54 -18.95
C LEU A 9 -6.23 -21.00 -19.42
N ASP A 10 -5.67 -21.24 -20.61
CA ASP A 10 -5.60 -22.58 -21.21
C ASP A 10 -4.71 -23.47 -20.34
N ARG A 11 -5.27 -24.50 -19.76
CA ARG A 11 -4.59 -25.44 -18.84
C ARG A 11 -3.49 -26.27 -19.52
N THR A 12 -3.39 -26.24 -20.84
CA THR A 12 -2.48 -27.10 -21.60
C THR A 12 -1.07 -26.53 -21.73
N HIS A 13 -0.86 -25.23 -21.54
CA HIS A 13 0.41 -24.55 -21.80
C HIS A 13 1.38 -24.45 -20.61
N HIS A 14 0.99 -24.89 -19.40
CA HIS A 14 1.83 -24.70 -18.21
C HIS A 14 2.36 -26.00 -17.59
N ARG A 15 1.99 -27.18 -18.16
CA ARG A 15 2.52 -28.46 -17.68
C ARG A 15 4.00 -28.59 -18.00
N GLY A 16 4.83 -28.57 -16.94
CA GLY A 16 6.27 -28.72 -17.06
C GLY A 16 7.06 -27.42 -17.19
N ASP A 17 6.39 -26.26 -17.27
CA ASP A 17 7.07 -24.97 -17.25
C ASP A 17 7.81 -24.77 -15.93
N ARG A 18 9.07 -24.33 -16.01
CA ARG A 18 9.90 -24.01 -14.85
C ARG A 18 9.85 -22.51 -14.59
N VAL A 19 9.26 -22.12 -13.46
CA VAL A 19 9.09 -20.74 -13.06
C VAL A 19 10.01 -20.43 -11.89
N LEU A 20 10.92 -19.48 -12.07
CA LEU A 20 11.69 -18.89 -10.99
C LEU A 20 10.93 -17.69 -10.41
N LEU A 21 10.63 -17.74 -9.12
CA LEU A 21 9.92 -16.69 -8.44
C LEU A 21 10.84 -16.00 -7.40
N PRO A 22 11.51 -14.89 -7.79
CA PRO A 22 12.19 -14.04 -6.82
C PRO A 22 11.14 -13.32 -5.99
N ARG A 23 11.19 -13.45 -4.66
CA ARG A 23 10.17 -12.85 -3.80
C ARG A 23 10.76 -12.35 -2.47
N ALA A 24 10.01 -11.50 -1.77
CA ALA A 24 10.31 -11.21 -0.38
C ALA A 24 10.11 -12.45 0.48
N ARG A 25 10.86 -12.58 1.56
CA ARG A 25 10.77 -13.74 2.48
C ARG A 25 9.36 -13.97 3.03
N GLU A 26 8.60 -12.89 3.23
CA GLU A 26 7.22 -12.91 3.73
C GLU A 26 6.27 -12.42 2.64
N THR A 27 5.68 -13.32 1.89
CA THR A 27 4.72 -12.99 0.81
C THR A 27 3.57 -14.00 0.82
N ARG A 28 2.38 -13.57 0.38
CA ARG A 28 1.21 -14.44 0.23
C ARG A 28 1.46 -15.48 -0.86
N ASP A 29 1.11 -16.75 -0.61
CA ASP A 29 1.42 -17.87 -1.49
C ASP A 29 0.41 -18.09 -2.63
N VAL A 30 -0.54 -17.18 -2.84
CA VAL A 30 -1.63 -17.35 -3.82
C VAL A 30 -1.10 -17.66 -5.23
N LEU A 31 -0.08 -16.91 -5.69
CA LEU A 31 0.52 -17.11 -7.00
C LEU A 31 1.20 -18.48 -7.11
N VAL A 32 1.94 -18.86 -6.06
CA VAL A 32 2.65 -20.16 -6.00
C VAL A 32 1.67 -21.32 -6.06
N VAL A 33 0.60 -21.24 -5.27
CA VAL A 33 -0.45 -22.27 -5.22
C VAL A 33 -1.13 -22.40 -6.57
N GLU A 34 -1.52 -21.30 -7.20
CA GLU A 34 -2.21 -21.34 -8.49
C GLU A 34 -1.31 -21.85 -9.62
N LEU A 35 -0.05 -21.44 -9.68
CA LEU A 35 0.88 -21.90 -10.70
C LEU A 35 1.19 -23.38 -10.53
N ARG A 36 1.37 -23.87 -9.29
CA ARG A 36 1.54 -25.31 -9.02
C ARG A 36 0.29 -26.11 -9.42
N ARG A 37 -0.90 -25.57 -9.14
CA ARG A 37 -2.16 -26.21 -9.56
C ARG A 37 -2.29 -26.31 -11.08
N LEU A 38 -1.71 -25.37 -11.82
CA LEU A 38 -1.64 -25.39 -13.28
C LEU A 38 -0.53 -26.32 -13.82
N GLY A 39 0.28 -26.92 -12.95
CA GLY A 39 1.30 -27.90 -13.33
C GLY A 39 2.69 -27.30 -13.53
N ALA A 40 2.92 -26.06 -13.16
CA ALA A 40 4.26 -25.45 -13.24
C ALA A 40 5.18 -25.94 -12.11
N ALA A 41 6.46 -26.14 -12.42
CA ALA A 41 7.52 -26.38 -11.45
C ALA A 41 8.08 -25.04 -10.96
N ILE A 42 7.86 -24.70 -9.67
CA ILE A 42 8.23 -23.41 -9.12
C ILE A 42 9.46 -23.51 -8.23
N SER A 43 10.47 -22.70 -8.54
CA SER A 43 11.64 -22.45 -7.69
C SER A 43 11.49 -21.08 -7.06
N GLU A 44 11.31 -21.05 -5.73
CA GLU A 44 11.21 -19.80 -4.97
C GLU A 44 12.59 -19.40 -4.45
N VAL A 45 12.98 -18.13 -4.69
CA VAL A 45 14.24 -17.59 -4.21
C VAL A 45 13.97 -16.32 -3.42
N PRO A 46 14.32 -16.27 -2.11
CA PRO A 46 14.25 -15.02 -1.34
C PRO A 46 15.25 -14.02 -1.92
N ALA A 47 14.77 -13.04 -2.68
CA ALA A 47 15.60 -12.06 -3.35
C ALA A 47 15.82 -10.81 -2.50
N TYR A 48 14.93 -10.51 -1.57
CA TYR A 48 15.04 -9.37 -0.66
C TYR A 48 14.26 -9.61 0.63
N GLN A 49 14.62 -8.86 1.65
CA GLN A 49 13.93 -8.83 2.94
C GLN A 49 13.56 -7.38 3.25
N THR A 50 12.30 -7.13 3.55
CA THR A 50 11.89 -5.83 4.08
C THR A 50 12.32 -5.76 5.53
N LYS A 51 13.29 -4.89 5.85
CA LYS A 51 13.65 -4.60 7.24
C LYS A 51 12.84 -3.42 7.75
N ARG A 52 12.31 -3.54 8.97
CA ARG A 52 11.68 -2.42 9.65
C ARG A 52 12.76 -1.36 9.93
N VAL A 53 12.52 -0.11 9.53
CA VAL A 53 13.43 1.00 9.82
C VAL A 53 13.10 1.51 11.22
N GLU A 54 13.97 1.28 12.17
CA GLU A 54 13.80 1.75 13.55
C GLU A 54 14.20 3.23 13.70
N ASN A 55 15.14 3.69 12.88
CA ASN A 55 15.61 5.07 12.87
C ASN A 55 14.58 6.00 12.20
N GLY A 56 14.07 6.96 12.94
CA GLY A 56 13.13 7.97 12.41
C GLY A 56 11.68 7.81 12.86
N VAL A 57 11.34 6.77 13.60
CA VAL A 57 9.97 6.57 14.14
C VAL A 57 9.56 7.74 15.03
N GLU A 58 10.45 8.21 15.91
CA GLU A 58 10.17 9.36 16.78
C GLU A 58 9.94 10.65 15.99
N ARG A 59 10.72 10.87 14.93
CA ARG A 59 10.50 12.01 14.02
C ARG A 59 9.13 11.92 13.32
N LEU A 60 8.75 10.71 12.92
CA LEU A 60 7.45 10.46 12.29
C LEU A 60 6.30 10.68 13.28
N ARG A 61 6.44 10.19 14.53
CA ARG A 61 5.49 10.45 15.61
C ARG A 61 5.33 11.94 15.85
N GLY A 62 6.42 12.66 15.97
CA GLY A 62 6.39 14.12 16.16
C GLY A 62 5.71 14.86 15.02
N ALA A 63 5.98 14.48 13.77
CA ALA A 63 5.37 15.09 12.60
C ALA A 63 3.85 14.84 12.52
N LEU A 64 3.39 13.63 12.83
CA LEU A 64 1.97 13.29 12.88
C LEU A 64 1.26 13.99 14.05
N ALA A 65 1.87 14.00 15.23
CA ALA A 65 1.32 14.64 16.42
C ALA A 65 1.20 16.15 16.27
N SER A 66 2.19 16.80 15.66
CA SER A 66 2.21 18.26 15.44
C SER A 66 1.29 18.73 14.30
N GLY A 67 0.73 17.81 13.51
CA GLY A 67 -0.06 18.15 12.32
C GLY A 67 0.78 18.67 11.14
N ALA A 68 2.07 18.34 11.09
CA ALA A 68 2.95 18.69 9.99
C ALA A 68 2.78 17.78 8.75
N VAL A 69 1.92 16.76 8.85
CA VAL A 69 1.62 15.80 7.78
C VAL A 69 0.16 15.95 7.36
N ASP A 70 -0.06 16.25 6.09
CA ASP A 70 -1.40 16.38 5.50
C ASP A 70 -1.91 15.04 4.94
N ALA A 71 -0.99 14.19 4.42
CA ALA A 71 -1.36 12.88 3.89
C ALA A 71 -0.31 11.81 4.14
N VAL A 72 -0.77 10.56 4.23
CA VAL A 72 0.07 9.35 4.19
C VAL A 72 -0.35 8.51 2.99
N THR A 73 0.62 8.05 2.19
CA THR A 73 0.37 7.25 0.99
C THR A 73 0.85 5.83 1.17
N PHE A 74 0.03 4.86 0.78
CA PHE A 74 0.36 3.46 0.77
C PHE A 74 0.35 2.91 -0.66
N THR A 75 1.50 2.44 -1.13
CA THR A 75 1.66 1.83 -2.45
C THR A 75 1.69 0.31 -2.42
N SER A 76 1.60 -0.28 -1.22
CA SER A 76 1.49 -1.73 -1.02
C SER A 76 0.86 -2.04 0.34
N SER A 77 0.26 -3.23 0.47
CA SER A 77 -0.27 -3.74 1.75
C SER A 77 0.81 -3.87 2.83
N SER A 78 2.03 -4.26 2.45
CA SER A 78 3.14 -4.36 3.40
C SER A 78 3.54 -2.99 3.95
N THR A 79 3.53 -1.95 3.12
CA THR A 79 3.79 -0.57 3.58
C THR A 79 2.72 -0.09 4.56
N ALA A 80 1.44 -0.36 4.26
CA ALA A 80 0.33 0.00 5.15
C ALA A 80 0.44 -0.70 6.51
N ARG A 81 0.70 -2.01 6.50
CA ARG A 81 0.90 -2.80 7.71
C ARG A 81 2.09 -2.31 8.54
N ASN A 82 3.28 -2.25 7.92
CA ASN A 82 4.51 -1.85 8.60
C ASN A 82 4.41 -0.44 9.19
N PHE A 83 3.73 0.48 8.49
CA PHE A 83 3.47 1.82 9.02
C PHE A 83 2.53 1.76 10.23
N ALA A 84 1.41 1.05 10.13
CA ALA A 84 0.42 0.98 11.19
C ALA A 84 0.97 0.35 12.47
N GLU A 85 1.83 -0.65 12.35
CA GLU A 85 2.49 -1.34 13.47
C GLU A 85 3.54 -0.50 14.21
N LEU A 86 3.93 0.68 13.67
CA LEU A 86 4.80 1.63 14.38
C LEU A 86 4.06 2.39 15.49
N PHE A 87 2.73 2.37 15.47
CA PHE A 87 1.88 3.19 16.34
C PHE A 87 0.89 2.33 17.11
N SER A 88 0.61 2.71 18.35
CA SER A 88 -0.52 2.14 19.09
C SER A 88 -1.85 2.55 18.43
N GLU A 89 -2.92 1.85 18.79
CA GLU A 89 -4.26 2.21 18.29
C GLU A 89 -4.67 3.63 18.74
N GLU A 90 -4.30 4.01 19.96
CA GLU A 90 -4.56 5.34 20.52
C GLU A 90 -3.82 6.42 19.73
N GLU A 91 -2.53 6.20 19.43
CA GLU A 91 -1.74 7.11 18.61
C GLU A 91 -2.38 7.29 17.23
N ARG A 92 -2.79 6.19 16.58
CA ARG A 92 -3.46 6.27 15.26
C ARG A 92 -4.76 7.04 15.32
N ARG A 93 -5.58 6.83 16.33
CA ARG A 93 -6.82 7.58 16.55
C ARG A 93 -6.57 9.07 16.75
N ALA A 94 -5.50 9.44 17.46
CA ALA A 94 -5.19 10.83 17.78
C ALA A 94 -4.91 11.71 16.56
N TRP A 95 -4.27 11.18 15.52
CA TRP A 95 -3.92 11.96 14.32
C TRP A 95 -4.76 11.62 13.09
N ARG A 96 -5.43 10.46 13.05
CA ARG A 96 -6.16 9.98 11.88
C ARG A 96 -7.19 10.98 11.33
N GLY A 97 -7.95 11.66 12.18
CA GLY A 97 -8.94 12.66 11.75
C GLY A 97 -8.36 13.92 11.09
N ARG A 98 -7.02 14.07 11.10
CA ARG A 98 -6.29 15.22 10.55
C ARG A 98 -5.45 14.87 9.32
N VAL A 99 -5.18 13.59 9.11
CA VAL A 99 -4.29 13.09 8.05
C VAL A 99 -5.13 12.34 7.02
N THR A 100 -4.96 12.68 5.76
CA THR A 100 -5.58 11.99 4.63
C THR A 100 -4.85 10.68 4.35
N ILE A 101 -5.55 9.57 4.28
CA ILE A 101 -4.99 8.27 3.92
C ILE A 101 -5.24 8.00 2.44
N ALA A 102 -4.17 7.78 1.67
CA ALA A 102 -4.26 7.47 0.26
C ALA A 102 -3.65 6.10 -0.05
N SER A 103 -4.42 5.21 -0.68
CA SER A 103 -3.98 3.86 -1.05
C SER A 103 -4.00 3.68 -2.56
N ILE A 104 -2.98 2.99 -3.10
CA ILE A 104 -2.83 2.79 -4.54
C ILE A 104 -3.94 1.92 -5.14
N GLY A 105 -4.57 1.06 -4.34
CA GLY A 105 -5.61 0.14 -4.83
C GLY A 105 -6.33 -0.59 -3.70
N PRO A 106 -7.37 -1.39 -4.04
CA PRO A 106 -8.31 -1.95 -3.07
C PRO A 106 -7.67 -2.92 -2.06
N ILE A 107 -6.68 -3.72 -2.47
CA ILE A 107 -6.00 -4.66 -1.55
C ILE A 107 -5.20 -3.90 -0.50
N THR A 108 -4.53 -2.81 -0.91
CA THR A 108 -3.80 -1.94 0.02
C THR A 108 -4.76 -1.19 0.95
N ALA A 109 -5.87 -0.70 0.41
CA ALA A 109 -6.92 -0.02 1.17
C ALA A 109 -7.56 -0.95 2.21
N ALA A 110 -7.87 -2.19 1.85
CA ALA A 110 -8.39 -3.19 2.79
C ALA A 110 -7.40 -3.44 3.93
N THR A 111 -6.12 -3.64 3.62
CA THR A 111 -5.09 -3.81 4.65
C THR A 111 -4.98 -2.60 5.57
N ALA A 112 -4.99 -1.38 5.04
CA ALA A 112 -4.95 -0.17 5.85
C ALA A 112 -6.17 -0.08 6.79
N ALA A 113 -7.36 -0.43 6.30
CA ALA A 113 -8.60 -0.42 7.07
C ALA A 113 -8.58 -1.42 8.25
N GLU A 114 -7.95 -2.60 8.09
CA GLU A 114 -7.74 -3.57 9.19
C GLU A 114 -7.02 -2.97 10.40
N TYR A 115 -6.18 -1.96 10.16
CA TYR A 115 -5.43 -1.24 11.20
C TYR A 115 -6.08 0.08 11.63
N GLY A 116 -7.35 0.31 11.27
CA GLY A 116 -8.07 1.54 11.61
C GLY A 116 -7.65 2.76 10.80
N LEU A 117 -7.06 2.55 9.62
CA LEU A 117 -6.65 3.59 8.66
C LEU A 117 -7.45 3.48 7.35
N PRO A 118 -8.78 3.69 7.37
CA PRO A 118 -9.57 3.64 6.15
C PRO A 118 -9.08 4.67 5.14
N THR A 119 -9.08 4.29 3.87
CA THR A 119 -8.58 5.09 2.76
C THR A 119 -9.57 6.19 2.40
N ASP A 120 -9.08 7.43 2.34
CA ASP A 120 -9.84 8.61 1.92
C ASP A 120 -9.70 8.86 0.40
N VAL A 121 -8.53 8.51 -0.17
CA VAL A 121 -8.21 8.72 -1.59
C VAL A 121 -7.69 7.44 -2.21
N MET A 122 -8.32 7.01 -3.30
CA MET A 122 -7.88 5.87 -4.10
C MET A 122 -8.08 6.21 -5.59
N PRO A 123 -7.07 6.00 -6.46
CA PRO A 123 -7.20 6.25 -7.88
C PRO A 123 -8.04 5.18 -8.56
N SER A 124 -8.59 5.48 -9.74
CA SER A 124 -9.28 4.49 -10.59
C SER A 124 -8.31 3.52 -11.28
N GLU A 125 -7.08 3.97 -11.54
CA GLU A 125 -5.99 3.16 -12.06
C GLU A 125 -4.93 2.99 -10.97
N TYR A 126 -4.51 1.76 -10.70
CA TYR A 126 -3.62 1.43 -9.58
C TYR A 126 -2.15 1.68 -9.92
N THR A 127 -1.85 2.91 -10.32
CA THR A 127 -0.51 3.38 -10.68
C THR A 127 -0.09 4.56 -9.82
N ILE A 128 1.22 4.73 -9.63
CA ILE A 128 1.77 5.86 -8.85
C ILE A 128 1.37 7.22 -9.47
N PRO A 129 1.44 7.42 -10.80
CA PRO A 129 0.99 8.68 -11.40
C PRO A 129 -0.50 8.96 -11.17
N ALA A 130 -1.35 7.92 -11.21
CA ALA A 130 -2.78 8.09 -10.94
C ALA A 130 -3.04 8.43 -9.47
N LEU A 131 -2.32 7.81 -8.53
CA LEU A 131 -2.42 8.14 -7.11
C LEU A 131 -2.00 9.59 -6.83
N ALA A 132 -0.91 10.06 -7.46
CA ALA A 132 -0.45 11.44 -7.33
C ALA A 132 -1.49 12.44 -7.85
N ARG A 133 -2.10 12.17 -9.01
CA ARG A 133 -3.20 12.99 -9.56
C ARG A 133 -4.41 13.00 -8.64
N ALA A 134 -4.85 11.83 -8.17
CA ALA A 134 -6.00 11.72 -7.26
C ALA A 134 -5.80 12.52 -5.96
N LEU A 135 -4.58 12.51 -5.40
CA LEU A 135 -4.23 13.34 -4.25
C LEU A 135 -4.25 14.84 -4.58
N ALA A 136 -3.68 15.25 -5.71
CA ALA A 136 -3.69 16.65 -6.14
C ALA A 136 -5.12 17.16 -6.31
N ASP A 137 -5.98 16.38 -6.96
CA ASP A 137 -7.40 16.69 -7.16
C ASP A 137 -8.16 16.75 -5.84
N TYR A 138 -7.88 15.83 -4.91
CA TYR A 138 -8.47 15.84 -3.57
C TYR A 138 -8.14 17.14 -2.83
N PHE A 139 -6.86 17.51 -2.75
CA PHE A 139 -6.42 18.72 -2.06
C PHE A 139 -6.79 20.03 -2.77
N SER A 140 -7.12 20.00 -4.06
CA SER A 140 -7.65 21.17 -4.75
C SER A 140 -9.09 21.49 -4.34
N ARG A 141 -9.85 20.48 -3.92
CA ARG A 141 -11.28 20.60 -3.53
C ARG A 141 -11.49 20.79 -2.04
N VAL A 142 -10.56 20.27 -1.23
CA VAL A 142 -10.64 20.37 0.24
C VAL A 142 -9.91 21.63 0.69
N PRO A 143 -10.57 22.58 1.39
CA PRO A 143 -9.89 23.75 1.94
C PRO A 143 -8.72 23.33 2.81
N ARG A 144 -7.55 23.94 2.61
CA ARG A 144 -6.38 23.66 3.44
C ARG A 144 -6.74 23.92 4.90
N ARG A 145 -6.67 22.88 5.73
CA ARG A 145 -6.78 23.06 7.17
C ARG A 145 -5.60 23.92 7.62
N SER A 146 -5.88 25.05 8.24
CA SER A 146 -4.88 25.98 8.80
C SER A 146 -4.26 25.32 10.04
N GLY A 147 -3.20 24.54 9.83
CA GLY A 147 -2.29 24.11 10.89
C GLY A 147 -1.09 25.05 10.96
N PRO A 148 -0.41 25.19 12.11
CA PRO A 148 0.78 26.02 12.22
C PRO A 148 1.86 25.51 11.27
N ARG A 149 2.15 26.29 10.24
CA ARG A 149 3.24 26.01 9.29
C ARG A 149 4.56 26.16 10.05
N GLY A 150 5.18 25.02 10.40
CA GLY A 150 6.57 25.02 10.78
C GLY A 150 7.38 25.71 9.68
N ARG A 151 8.18 26.71 10.04
CA ARG A 151 9.07 27.45 9.14
C ARG A 151 9.91 26.45 8.36
N ARG A 152 9.87 26.54 7.02
CA ARG A 152 10.85 25.88 6.15
C ARG A 152 12.22 26.47 6.54
N SER A 153 13.04 25.69 7.23
CA SER A 153 14.47 25.96 7.27
C SER A 153 15.05 25.47 5.96
N VAL A 154 15.66 26.38 5.23
CA VAL A 154 16.45 26.17 4.03
C VAL A 154 17.70 25.39 4.37
#